data_3c5068545dc062b348a2e11524c1cf14
#
_entry.id   3c5068545dc062b348a2e11524c1cf14
#
_cell.length_a   1.000
_cell.length_b   1.000
_cell.length_c   1.000
_cell.angle_alpha   90.00
_cell.angle_beta   90.00
_cell.angle_gamma   90.00
#
_symmetry.space_group_name_H-M   'P 1'
#
loop_
_entity.id
_entity.type
_entity.pdbx_description
1 polymer ?
#
loop_
_entity_poly.entity_id
_entity_poly.type
_entity_poly.pdbx_seq_one_letter_code
_entity_poly.pdbx_strand_id
1 'polypeptide(L)'
;EPWAISIAAFALAFYSLRDGLILSYVASMVAALIASVVPLVRSYGLPTGWSPQLRGLFQLARANAPLAGADALEWGSRNVDRIVLGLLFAPGVVGIYYMAQQIASLPQKLKTSFDPILGPVVTQSLARRDFGAIARQVRQVAFWIIAAQLCLALMASIPRKAVMASVGAQFESGAAAMVFLLFAEVFASTGAVSESALVYMARHRNLVISATMLGVQVALSLAFVLGMRAAGFGLTEQAAGAPVALMVTLLLTSVIKARVLRGMLGRSVSPLRWPLAWAAVAAGLVGAAFTLLPPGYRAVQLAIGIPATAAVYLWMIWRYAFGPEDRALFTKMPKAEEATLPKEGGVTI
;
A
#
# COMPACT_ATOMS: atom_id res chain seq x y z
N GLU A 1 6.46 -15.77 -7.67
CA GLU A 1 5.08 -16.28 -7.87
C GLU A 1 4.38 -15.61 -9.07
N PRO A 2 4.26 -14.26 -9.21
CA PRO A 2 3.58 -13.63 -10.35
C PRO A 2 4.17 -14.00 -11.71
N TRP A 3 5.48 -14.11 -11.82
CA TRP A 3 6.16 -14.51 -13.05
C TRP A 3 5.84 -15.94 -13.46
N ALA A 4 5.79 -16.86 -12.49
CA ALA A 4 5.45 -18.27 -12.75
C ALA A 4 4.00 -18.39 -13.23
N ILE A 5 3.06 -17.63 -12.63
CA ILE A 5 1.67 -17.56 -13.10
C ILE A 5 1.60 -17.04 -14.53
N SER A 6 2.31 -15.94 -14.84
CA SER A 6 2.29 -15.33 -16.17
C SER A 6 2.85 -16.25 -17.25
N ILE A 7 3.97 -16.92 -16.99
CA ILE A 7 4.59 -17.86 -17.92
C ILE A 7 3.69 -19.09 -18.12
N ALA A 8 3.16 -19.65 -17.02
CA ALA A 8 2.27 -20.80 -17.10
C ALA A 8 0.94 -20.44 -17.79
N ALA A 9 0.38 -19.26 -17.54
CA ALA A 9 -0.84 -18.77 -18.19
C ALA A 9 -0.62 -18.61 -19.70
N PHE A 10 0.52 -18.04 -20.11
CA PHE A 10 0.86 -17.90 -21.52
C PHE A 10 1.00 -19.27 -22.20
N ALA A 11 1.72 -20.21 -21.58
CA ALA A 11 1.93 -21.54 -22.14
C ALA A 11 0.64 -22.36 -22.22
N LEU A 12 -0.22 -22.29 -21.19
CA LEU A 12 -1.45 -23.08 -21.11
C LEU A 12 -2.65 -22.43 -21.80
N ALA A 13 -2.58 -21.14 -22.19
CA ALA A 13 -3.60 -20.47 -22.97
C ALA A 13 -3.80 -21.11 -24.35
N PHE A 14 -2.75 -21.75 -24.89
CA PHE A 14 -2.84 -22.52 -26.14
C PHE A 14 -3.62 -23.83 -26.01
N TYR A 15 -3.75 -24.38 -24.79
CA TYR A 15 -4.51 -25.59 -24.54
C TYR A 15 -6.01 -25.31 -24.36
N SER A 16 -6.36 -24.37 -23.49
CA SER A 16 -7.73 -23.91 -23.25
C SER A 16 -7.71 -22.57 -22.52
N LEU A 17 -8.48 -21.60 -23.04
CA LEU A 17 -8.58 -20.27 -22.39
C LEU A 17 -9.21 -20.31 -21.01
N ARG A 18 -10.13 -21.25 -20.76
CA ARG A 18 -10.83 -21.37 -19.48
C ARG A 18 -10.05 -22.21 -18.47
N ASP A 19 -9.68 -23.42 -18.86
CA ASP A 19 -9.01 -24.38 -17.99
C ASP A 19 -7.52 -24.07 -17.85
N GLY A 20 -6.91 -23.45 -18.87
CA GLY A 20 -5.52 -23.01 -18.86
C GLY A 20 -5.23 -22.00 -17.77
N LEU A 21 -6.14 -21.08 -17.42
CA LEU A 21 -5.98 -20.15 -16.32
C LEU A 21 -5.99 -20.85 -14.94
N ILE A 22 -6.87 -21.82 -14.75
CA ILE A 22 -6.94 -22.59 -13.50
C ILE A 22 -5.69 -23.45 -13.34
N LEU A 23 -5.31 -24.15 -14.40
CA LEU A 23 -4.10 -24.98 -14.42
C LEU A 23 -2.82 -24.15 -14.20
N SER A 24 -2.73 -22.95 -14.79
CA SER A 24 -1.59 -22.05 -14.60
C SER A 24 -1.45 -21.59 -13.14
N TYR A 25 -2.59 -21.30 -12.49
CA TYR A 25 -2.59 -20.95 -11.07
C TYR A 25 -2.10 -22.11 -10.20
N VAL A 26 -2.65 -23.32 -10.41
CA VAL A 26 -2.22 -24.52 -9.68
C VAL A 26 -0.74 -24.82 -9.93
N ALA A 27 -0.29 -24.78 -11.19
CA ALA A 27 1.11 -25.01 -11.55
C ALA A 27 2.06 -24.01 -10.89
N SER A 28 1.66 -22.72 -10.81
CA SER A 28 2.45 -21.69 -10.16
C SER A 28 2.56 -21.91 -8.64
N MET A 29 1.48 -22.37 -8.00
CA MET A 29 1.48 -22.69 -6.57
C MET A 29 2.37 -23.90 -6.27
N VAL A 30 2.32 -24.94 -7.11
CA VAL A 30 3.22 -26.09 -7.00
C VAL A 30 4.67 -25.69 -7.22
N ALA A 31 4.96 -24.87 -8.22
CA ALA A 31 6.31 -24.36 -8.47
C ALA A 31 6.83 -23.51 -7.30
N ALA A 32 6.00 -22.65 -6.71
CA ALA A 32 6.34 -21.87 -5.53
C ALA A 32 6.62 -22.77 -4.30
N LEU A 33 5.82 -23.80 -4.10
CA LEU A 33 6.03 -24.80 -3.05
C LEU A 33 7.38 -25.51 -3.22
N ILE A 34 7.66 -26.01 -4.42
CA ILE A 34 8.94 -26.68 -4.72
C ILE A 34 10.11 -25.73 -4.52
N ALA A 35 10.01 -24.48 -5.02
CA ALA A 35 11.05 -23.48 -4.87
C ALA A 35 11.30 -23.10 -3.40
N SER A 36 10.32 -23.24 -2.52
CA SER A 36 10.46 -22.99 -1.08
C SER A 36 11.01 -24.21 -0.32
N VAL A 37 10.50 -25.41 -0.63
CA VAL A 37 10.83 -26.64 0.11
C VAL A 37 12.23 -27.15 -0.26
N VAL A 38 12.62 -27.08 -1.55
CA VAL A 38 13.92 -27.63 -2.00
C VAL A 38 15.12 -26.97 -1.31
N PRO A 39 15.23 -25.62 -1.22
CA PRO A 39 16.31 -24.99 -0.47
C PRO A 39 16.27 -25.32 1.03
N LEU A 40 15.05 -25.39 1.60
CA LEU A 40 14.87 -25.72 3.01
C LEU A 40 15.41 -27.10 3.34
N VAL A 41 15.00 -28.13 2.55
CA VAL A 41 15.47 -29.51 2.72
C VAL A 41 16.97 -29.63 2.45
N ARG A 42 17.51 -28.88 1.48
CA ARG A 42 18.97 -28.87 1.22
C ARG A 42 19.77 -28.25 2.36
N SER A 43 19.22 -27.22 3.04
CA SER A 43 19.92 -26.52 4.11
C SER A 43 19.82 -27.23 5.46
N TYR A 44 18.66 -27.81 5.76
CA TYR A 44 18.36 -28.40 7.08
C TYR A 44 18.24 -29.93 7.08
N GLY A 45 18.25 -30.57 5.91
CA GLY A 45 17.99 -32.00 5.76
C GLY A 45 16.51 -32.37 5.91
N LEU A 46 16.18 -33.62 5.69
CA LEU A 46 14.85 -34.16 5.97
C LEU A 46 14.68 -34.30 7.49
N PRO A 47 13.51 -33.96 8.06
CA PRO A 47 13.26 -34.14 9.48
C PRO A 47 13.32 -35.63 9.84
N THR A 48 14.39 -36.03 10.55
CA THR A 48 14.52 -37.35 11.12
C THR A 48 13.89 -37.36 12.51
N GLY A 49 12.88 -38.22 12.71
CA GLY A 49 12.22 -38.36 14.01
C GLY A 49 11.13 -37.34 14.24
N TRP A 50 10.14 -37.25 13.34
CA TRP A 50 8.98 -36.37 13.53
C TRP A 50 8.11 -36.87 14.69
N SER A 51 8.33 -36.29 15.87
CA SER A 51 7.39 -36.37 16.99
C SER A 51 6.66 -35.03 17.10
N PRO A 52 5.38 -34.93 16.77
CA PRO A 52 4.62 -33.67 16.90
C PRO A 52 4.47 -33.32 18.38
N GLN A 53 5.25 -32.35 18.84
CA GLN A 53 5.15 -31.81 20.20
C GLN A 53 3.97 -30.85 20.25
N LEU A 54 2.73 -31.38 20.40
CA LEU A 54 1.49 -30.57 20.42
C LEU A 54 1.55 -29.43 21.46
N ARG A 55 2.20 -29.66 22.61
CA ARG A 55 2.40 -28.62 23.62
C ARG A 55 3.27 -27.47 23.11
N GLY A 56 4.37 -27.77 22.40
CA GLY A 56 5.22 -26.76 21.78
C GLY A 56 4.51 -25.97 20.67
N LEU A 57 3.74 -26.66 19.84
CA LEU A 57 2.90 -26.04 18.81
C LEU A 57 1.85 -25.09 19.41
N PHE A 58 1.18 -25.51 20.51
CA PHE A 58 0.20 -24.68 21.18
C PHE A 58 0.85 -23.45 21.86
N GLN A 59 2.02 -23.60 22.47
CA GLN A 59 2.77 -22.48 23.03
C GLN A 59 3.20 -21.49 21.95
N LEU A 60 3.69 -21.98 20.82
CA LEU A 60 4.08 -21.17 19.67
C LEU A 60 2.86 -20.43 19.08
N ALA A 61 1.74 -21.13 18.89
CA ALA A 61 0.50 -20.55 18.41
C ALA A 61 0.00 -19.45 19.35
N ARG A 62 0.00 -19.71 20.69
CA ARG A 62 -0.41 -18.72 21.69
C ARG A 62 0.52 -17.50 21.72
N ALA A 63 1.83 -17.71 21.59
CA ALA A 63 2.81 -16.62 21.56
C ALA A 63 2.65 -15.74 20.30
N ASN A 64 2.29 -16.34 19.15
CA ASN A 64 2.11 -15.63 17.89
C ASN A 64 0.65 -15.19 17.62
N ALA A 65 -0.33 -15.63 18.41
CA ALA A 65 -1.74 -15.25 18.24
C ALA A 65 -1.97 -13.72 18.15
N PRO A 66 -1.30 -12.86 18.93
CA PRO A 66 -1.49 -11.41 18.77
C PRO A 66 -0.95 -10.87 17.45
N LEU A 67 0.10 -11.49 16.88
CA LEU A 67 0.65 -11.12 15.57
C LEU A 67 -0.31 -11.57 14.47
N ALA A 68 -0.74 -12.83 14.51
CA ALA A 68 -1.74 -13.36 13.57
C ALA A 68 -3.05 -12.55 13.62
N GLY A 69 -3.47 -12.09 14.81
CA GLY A 69 -4.62 -11.21 14.97
C GLY A 69 -4.42 -9.84 14.30
N ALA A 70 -3.23 -9.26 14.41
CA ALA A 70 -2.90 -8.00 13.74
C ALA A 70 -2.91 -8.16 12.21
N ASP A 71 -2.34 -9.24 11.69
CA ASP A 71 -2.33 -9.56 10.27
C ASP A 71 -3.75 -9.81 9.74
N ALA A 72 -4.58 -10.52 10.52
CA ALA A 72 -5.98 -10.76 10.17
C ALA A 72 -6.79 -9.46 10.13
N LEU A 73 -6.55 -8.51 11.04
CA LEU A 73 -7.17 -7.18 11.02
C LEU A 73 -6.72 -6.35 9.82
N GLU A 74 -5.43 -6.41 9.49
CA GLU A 74 -4.91 -5.71 8.30
C GLU A 74 -5.51 -6.30 7.03
N TRP A 75 -5.52 -7.64 6.91
CA TRP A 75 -6.15 -8.32 5.78
C TRP A 75 -7.64 -7.99 5.68
N GLY A 76 -8.36 -8.03 6.81
CA GLY A 76 -9.77 -7.67 6.90
C GLY A 76 -10.02 -6.25 6.40
N SER A 77 -9.27 -5.27 6.90
CA SER A 77 -9.40 -3.86 6.50
C SER A 77 -9.19 -3.65 5.00
N ARG A 78 -8.32 -4.43 4.37
CA ARG A 78 -8.05 -4.35 2.92
C ARG A 78 -9.07 -5.06 2.05
N ASN A 79 -9.91 -5.92 2.63
CA ASN A 79 -10.86 -6.76 1.86
C ASN A 79 -12.32 -6.57 2.26
N VAL A 80 -12.61 -5.84 3.32
CA VAL A 80 -13.99 -5.56 3.80
C VAL A 80 -14.86 -4.96 2.71
N ASP A 81 -14.33 -4.02 1.96
CA ASP A 81 -14.99 -3.37 0.85
C ASP A 81 -15.47 -4.37 -0.20
N ARG A 82 -14.62 -5.34 -0.57
CA ARG A 82 -14.99 -6.43 -1.50
C ARG A 82 -16.03 -7.36 -0.90
N ILE A 83 -15.92 -7.66 0.39
CA ILE A 83 -16.88 -8.52 1.08
C ILE A 83 -18.25 -7.83 1.08
N VAL A 84 -18.30 -6.55 1.46
CA VAL A 84 -19.54 -5.76 1.47
C VAL A 84 -20.13 -5.66 0.06
N LEU A 85 -19.32 -5.39 -0.96
CA LEU A 85 -19.79 -5.34 -2.33
C LEU A 85 -20.25 -6.70 -2.85
N GLY A 86 -19.54 -7.79 -2.50
CA GLY A 86 -19.93 -9.15 -2.88
C GLY A 86 -21.25 -9.62 -2.27
N LEU A 87 -21.62 -9.10 -1.09
CA LEU A 87 -22.89 -9.37 -0.45
C LEU A 87 -24.05 -8.55 -1.01
N LEU A 88 -23.78 -7.36 -1.55
CA LEU A 88 -24.82 -6.39 -1.92
C LEU A 88 -25.03 -6.26 -3.44
N PHE A 89 -24.05 -6.67 -4.25
CA PHE A 89 -24.05 -6.46 -5.71
C PHE A 89 -23.78 -7.74 -6.50
N ALA A 90 -24.18 -7.72 -7.77
CA ALA A 90 -23.88 -8.79 -8.71
C ALA A 90 -22.37 -8.93 -8.98
N PRO A 91 -21.86 -10.13 -9.32
CA PRO A 91 -20.44 -10.40 -9.53
C PRO A 91 -19.77 -9.48 -10.56
N GLY A 92 -20.51 -9.01 -11.58
CA GLY A 92 -19.98 -8.08 -12.60
C GLY A 92 -19.54 -6.73 -11.99
N VAL A 93 -20.29 -6.18 -11.03
CA VAL A 93 -19.95 -4.94 -10.34
C VAL A 93 -18.70 -5.13 -9.50
N VAL A 94 -18.63 -6.27 -8.79
CA VAL A 94 -17.45 -6.63 -7.96
C VAL A 94 -16.21 -6.81 -8.84
N GLY A 95 -16.35 -7.38 -10.05
CA GLY A 95 -15.27 -7.51 -11.02
C GLY A 95 -14.73 -6.17 -11.50
N ILE A 96 -15.60 -5.21 -11.78
CA ILE A 96 -15.21 -3.83 -12.15
C ILE A 96 -14.46 -3.16 -10.99
N TYR A 97 -14.99 -3.29 -9.78
CA TYR A 97 -14.33 -2.78 -8.56
C TYR A 97 -12.96 -3.41 -8.34
N TYR A 98 -12.84 -4.72 -8.53
CA TYR A 98 -11.55 -5.43 -8.39
C TYR A 98 -10.49 -4.89 -9.34
N MET A 99 -10.84 -4.59 -10.59
CA MET A 99 -9.90 -3.97 -11.54
C MET A 99 -9.48 -2.58 -11.10
N ALA A 100 -10.40 -1.76 -10.60
CA ALA A 100 -10.08 -0.46 -10.02
C ALA A 100 -9.09 -0.59 -8.85
N GLN A 101 -9.28 -1.60 -7.99
CA GLN A 101 -8.40 -1.86 -6.86
C GLN A 101 -7.02 -2.37 -7.29
N GLN A 102 -6.90 -3.15 -8.36
CA GLN A 102 -5.60 -3.56 -8.89
C GLN A 102 -4.75 -2.36 -9.30
N ILE A 103 -5.34 -1.37 -9.97
CA ILE A 103 -4.65 -0.13 -10.32
C ILE A 103 -4.29 0.65 -9.05
N ALA A 104 -5.21 0.79 -8.11
CA ALA A 104 -4.98 1.48 -6.85
C ALA A 104 -3.99 0.77 -5.91
N SER A 105 -3.66 -0.50 -6.16
CA SER A 105 -2.63 -1.23 -5.41
C SER A 105 -1.20 -0.76 -5.73
N LEU A 106 -0.96 -0.06 -6.84
CA LEU A 106 0.37 0.43 -7.21
C LEU A 106 0.98 1.38 -6.17
N PRO A 107 0.29 2.42 -5.68
CA PRO A 107 0.77 3.25 -4.59
C PRO A 107 1.08 2.47 -3.30
N GLN A 108 0.29 1.43 -3.01
CA GLN A 108 0.50 0.59 -1.84
C GLN A 108 1.85 -0.14 -1.89
N LYS A 109 2.26 -0.64 -3.05
CA LYS A 109 3.56 -1.33 -3.22
C LYS A 109 4.74 -0.42 -2.93
N LEU A 110 4.63 0.88 -3.20
CA LEU A 110 5.66 1.85 -2.82
C LEU A 110 5.84 1.91 -1.29
N LYS A 111 4.75 1.92 -0.52
CA LYS A 111 4.80 1.94 0.94
C LYS A 111 5.54 0.73 1.48
N THR A 112 5.20 -0.48 1.02
CA THR A 112 5.80 -1.72 1.52
C THR A 112 7.30 -1.81 1.26
N SER A 113 7.83 -1.07 0.29
CA SER A 113 9.27 -0.97 0.03
C SER A 113 10.04 -0.23 1.14
N PHE A 114 9.37 0.60 1.94
CA PHE A 114 9.98 1.32 3.06
C PHE A 114 9.87 0.59 4.40
N ASP A 115 8.97 -0.37 4.54
CA ASP A 115 8.73 -1.09 5.80
C ASP A 115 9.98 -1.79 6.35
N PRO A 116 10.83 -2.47 5.55
CA PRO A 116 12.04 -3.11 6.06
C PRO A 116 13.07 -2.14 6.64
N ILE A 117 13.05 -0.89 6.22
CA ILE A 117 14.00 0.14 6.65
C ILE A 117 13.54 0.79 7.97
N LEU A 118 12.23 0.97 8.13
CA LEU A 118 11.67 1.66 9.30
C LEU A 118 11.83 0.88 10.60
N GLY A 119 11.62 -0.43 10.58
CA GLY A 119 11.69 -1.27 11.77
C GLY A 119 13.02 -1.18 12.53
N PRO A 120 14.17 -1.49 11.91
CA PRO A 120 15.48 -1.41 12.54
C PRO A 120 15.82 -0.02 13.08
N VAL A 121 15.45 1.01 12.33
CA VAL A 121 15.78 2.40 12.71
C VAL A 121 14.94 2.88 13.89
N VAL A 122 13.64 2.53 13.93
CA VAL A 122 12.77 2.83 15.06
C VAL A 122 13.25 2.09 16.32
N THR A 123 13.58 0.81 16.22
CA THR A 123 14.06 0.01 17.36
C THR A 123 15.39 0.50 17.90
N GLN A 124 16.34 0.88 17.04
CA GLN A 124 17.62 1.46 17.46
C GLN A 124 17.44 2.81 18.18
N SER A 125 16.60 3.70 17.62
CA SER A 125 16.32 5.00 18.24
C SER A 125 15.55 4.85 19.54
N LEU A 126 14.67 3.85 19.66
CA LEU A 126 13.95 3.53 20.89
C LEU A 126 14.91 3.03 21.99
N ALA A 127 15.87 2.17 21.64
CA ALA A 127 16.89 1.69 22.57
C ALA A 127 17.74 2.85 23.13
N ARG A 128 17.98 3.89 22.33
CA ARG A 128 18.70 5.12 22.75
C ARG A 128 17.80 6.15 23.44
N ARG A 129 16.48 5.92 23.55
CA ARG A 129 15.47 6.85 24.03
C ARG A 129 15.44 8.19 23.26
N ASP A 130 15.87 8.19 22.01
CA ASP A 130 15.82 9.39 21.15
C ASP A 130 14.45 9.50 20.44
N PHE A 131 13.45 9.95 21.17
CA PHE A 131 12.11 10.18 20.65
C PHE A 131 12.08 11.29 19.57
N GLY A 132 13.06 12.20 19.60
CA GLY A 132 13.21 13.23 18.59
C GLY A 132 13.64 12.65 17.23
N ALA A 133 14.56 11.69 17.23
CA ALA A 133 14.96 11.00 16.02
C ALA A 133 13.80 10.21 15.41
N ILE A 134 13.03 9.47 16.24
CA ILE A 134 11.84 8.73 15.79
C ILE A 134 10.83 9.69 15.12
N ALA A 135 10.53 10.84 15.76
CA ALA A 135 9.58 11.79 15.22
C ALA A 135 10.03 12.40 13.88
N ARG A 136 11.32 12.77 13.75
CA ARG A 136 11.88 13.29 12.50
C ARG A 136 11.79 12.25 11.38
N GLN A 137 12.14 11.01 11.68
CA GLN A 137 12.18 9.92 10.74
C GLN A 137 10.80 9.52 10.24
N VAL A 138 9.84 9.34 11.15
CA VAL A 138 8.42 9.09 10.80
C VAL A 138 7.90 10.21 9.91
N ARG A 139 8.16 11.48 10.23
CA ARG A 139 7.73 12.64 9.46
C ARG A 139 8.36 12.64 8.06
N GLN A 140 9.66 12.36 7.95
CA GLN A 140 10.38 12.38 6.69
C GLN A 140 9.93 11.25 5.77
N VAL A 141 9.90 10.03 6.28
CA VAL A 141 9.48 8.84 5.47
C VAL A 141 8.01 8.96 5.06
N ALA A 142 7.12 9.39 5.97
CA ALA A 142 5.72 9.62 5.62
C ALA A 142 5.57 10.70 4.54
N PHE A 143 6.36 11.79 4.58
CA PHE A 143 6.37 12.80 3.52
C PHE A 143 6.77 12.20 2.16
N TRP A 144 7.83 11.39 2.10
CA TRP A 144 8.29 10.76 0.87
C TRP A 144 7.25 9.80 0.28
N ILE A 145 6.63 8.98 1.13
CA ILE A 145 5.59 8.05 0.72
C ILE A 145 4.37 8.82 0.18
N ILE A 146 3.90 9.84 0.91
CA ILE A 146 2.76 10.67 0.47
C ILE A 146 3.09 11.37 -0.85
N ALA A 147 4.28 11.96 -0.99
CA ALA A 147 4.66 12.65 -2.21
C ALA A 147 4.66 11.70 -3.42
N ALA A 148 5.22 10.51 -3.28
CA ALA A 148 5.23 9.51 -4.35
C ALA A 148 3.83 8.96 -4.66
N GLN A 149 3.04 8.63 -3.63
CA GLN A 149 1.68 8.10 -3.83
C GLN A 149 0.73 9.15 -4.39
N LEU A 150 0.85 10.42 -3.98
CA LEU A 150 0.04 11.50 -4.53
C LEU A 150 0.37 11.76 -6.01
N CYS A 151 1.64 11.63 -6.41
CA CYS A 151 2.01 11.66 -7.82
C CYS A 151 1.27 10.59 -8.61
N LEU A 152 1.33 9.33 -8.18
CA LEU A 152 0.63 8.22 -8.84
C LEU A 152 -0.89 8.41 -8.82
N ALA A 153 -1.44 8.88 -7.70
CA ALA A 153 -2.87 9.16 -7.57
C ALA A 153 -3.32 10.22 -8.57
N LEU A 154 -2.59 11.31 -8.75
CA LEU A 154 -2.91 12.35 -9.73
C LEU A 154 -2.78 11.84 -11.16
N MET A 155 -1.70 11.12 -11.48
CA MET A 155 -1.45 10.54 -12.80
C MET A 155 -2.59 9.63 -13.26
N ALA A 156 -3.16 8.83 -12.36
CA ALA A 156 -4.22 7.89 -12.68
C ALA A 156 -5.64 8.48 -12.50
N SER A 157 -5.84 9.37 -11.51
CA SER A 157 -7.16 9.94 -11.19
C SER A 157 -7.63 10.96 -12.19
N ILE A 158 -6.72 11.73 -12.78
CA ILE A 158 -7.10 12.80 -13.72
C ILE A 158 -7.66 12.19 -15.00
N PRO A 159 -6.93 11.34 -15.75
CA PRO A 159 -7.47 10.67 -16.92
C PRO A 159 -8.22 9.36 -16.55
N ARG A 160 -8.94 9.35 -15.41
CA ARG A 160 -9.52 8.14 -14.80
C ARG A 160 -10.28 7.23 -15.77
N LYS A 161 -11.07 7.82 -16.70
CA LYS A 161 -11.82 7.04 -17.70
C LYS A 161 -10.88 6.39 -18.71
N ALA A 162 -9.87 7.12 -19.18
CA ALA A 162 -8.89 6.60 -20.13
C ALA A 162 -8.02 5.50 -19.49
N VAL A 163 -7.64 5.66 -18.23
CA VAL A 163 -6.88 4.65 -17.48
C VAL A 163 -7.70 3.37 -17.31
N MET A 164 -8.95 3.46 -16.87
CA MET A 164 -9.80 2.28 -16.72
C MET A 164 -10.13 1.64 -18.08
N ALA A 165 -10.39 2.45 -19.10
CA ALA A 165 -10.68 1.95 -20.46
C ALA A 165 -9.46 1.27 -21.13
N SER A 166 -8.23 1.59 -20.72
CA SER A 166 -7.01 0.91 -21.23
C SER A 166 -6.94 -0.57 -20.84
N VAL A 167 -7.57 -0.94 -19.73
CA VAL A 167 -7.70 -2.33 -19.27
C VAL A 167 -8.85 -3.04 -20.02
N GLY A 168 -9.88 -2.30 -20.42
CA GLY A 168 -11.04 -2.76 -21.18
C GLY A 168 -12.19 -1.77 -21.05
N ALA A 169 -12.92 -1.55 -22.13
CA ALA A 169 -14.01 -0.58 -22.18
C ALA A 169 -15.09 -0.83 -21.11
N GLN A 170 -15.35 -2.10 -20.76
CA GLN A 170 -16.32 -2.50 -19.75
C GLN A 170 -15.93 -2.02 -18.32
N PHE A 171 -14.67 -1.70 -18.07
CA PHE A 171 -14.20 -1.25 -16.76
C PHE A 171 -14.29 0.27 -16.57
N GLU A 172 -14.61 1.05 -17.60
CA GLU A 172 -14.67 2.52 -17.53
C GLU A 172 -15.61 3.02 -16.41
N SER A 173 -16.69 2.27 -16.14
CA SER A 173 -17.63 2.60 -15.05
C SER A 173 -17.01 2.54 -13.65
N GLY A 174 -15.91 1.83 -13.46
CA GLY A 174 -15.16 1.78 -12.19
C GLY A 174 -14.24 2.97 -11.92
N ALA A 175 -14.19 3.96 -12.83
CA ALA A 175 -13.26 5.09 -12.73
C ALA A 175 -13.43 5.92 -11.45
N ALA A 176 -14.64 6.07 -10.93
CA ALA A 176 -14.89 6.77 -9.67
C ALA A 176 -14.34 5.98 -8.47
N ALA A 177 -14.60 4.68 -8.42
CA ALA A 177 -14.07 3.80 -7.36
C ALA A 177 -12.54 3.83 -7.34
N MET A 178 -11.88 3.77 -8.50
CA MET A 178 -10.42 3.86 -8.62
C MET A 178 -9.87 5.15 -8.00
N VAL A 179 -10.50 6.29 -8.26
CA VAL A 179 -10.07 7.59 -7.70
C VAL A 179 -10.11 7.56 -6.17
N PHE A 180 -11.22 7.12 -5.57
CA PHE A 180 -11.34 7.05 -4.12
C PHE A 180 -10.34 6.07 -3.50
N LEU A 181 -10.07 4.92 -4.15
CA LEU A 181 -9.07 3.96 -3.70
C LEU A 181 -7.66 4.53 -3.76
N LEU A 182 -7.29 5.25 -4.82
CA LEU A 182 -5.98 5.90 -4.94
C LEU A 182 -5.76 6.94 -3.84
N PHE A 183 -6.75 7.79 -3.56
CA PHE A 183 -6.65 8.76 -2.47
C PHE A 183 -6.73 8.09 -1.09
N ALA A 184 -7.43 6.97 -0.95
CA ALA A 184 -7.41 6.18 0.26
C ALA A 184 -5.99 5.74 0.64
N GLU A 185 -5.18 5.28 -0.32
CA GLU A 185 -3.77 4.92 -0.10
C GLU A 185 -2.91 6.14 0.29
N VAL A 186 -3.13 7.29 -0.35
CA VAL A 186 -2.44 8.54 0.03
C VAL A 186 -2.73 8.91 1.49
N PHE A 187 -4.00 8.85 1.90
CA PHE A 187 -4.38 9.15 3.28
C PHE A 187 -3.92 8.09 4.28
N ALA A 188 -3.81 6.82 3.87
CA ALA A 188 -3.30 5.74 4.70
C ALA A 188 -1.83 5.89 5.10
N SER A 189 -1.03 6.60 4.30
CA SER A 189 0.44 6.66 4.43
C SER A 189 0.93 7.11 5.80
N THR A 190 0.35 8.21 6.32
CA THR A 190 0.73 8.73 7.64
C THR A 190 0.40 7.74 8.76
N GLY A 191 -0.76 7.08 8.65
CA GLY A 191 -1.18 6.06 9.60
C GLY A 191 -0.26 4.85 9.59
N ALA A 192 0.13 4.41 8.41
CA ALA A 192 0.99 3.25 8.22
C ALA A 192 2.41 3.48 8.78
N VAL A 193 3.03 4.63 8.48
CA VAL A 193 4.34 4.96 9.04
C VAL A 193 4.26 5.19 10.56
N SER A 194 3.15 5.75 11.06
CA SER A 194 2.92 5.86 12.50
C SER A 194 2.71 4.50 13.15
N GLU A 195 2.08 3.56 12.45
CA GLU A 195 1.86 2.18 12.90
C GLU A 195 3.16 1.43 13.10
N SER A 196 4.12 1.54 12.17
CA SER A 196 5.42 0.89 12.33
C SER A 196 6.15 1.33 13.61
N ALA A 197 5.97 2.57 14.08
CA ALA A 197 6.47 2.99 15.38
C ALA A 197 5.60 2.49 16.55
N LEU A 198 4.26 2.56 16.41
CA LEU A 198 3.32 2.16 17.46
C LEU A 198 3.38 0.66 17.79
N VAL A 199 3.68 -0.19 16.82
CA VAL A 199 3.85 -1.64 17.02
C VAL A 199 4.94 -1.94 18.06
N TYR A 200 6.02 -1.16 18.07
CA TYR A 200 7.10 -1.30 19.04
C TYR A 200 6.86 -0.57 20.35
N MET A 201 6.14 0.57 20.33
CA MET A 201 5.96 1.43 21.50
C MET A 201 4.65 1.16 22.26
N ALA A 202 3.57 0.80 21.57
CA ALA A 202 2.23 0.68 22.14
C ALA A 202 1.35 -0.35 21.39
N ARG A 203 1.84 -1.58 21.31
CA ARG A 203 1.22 -2.67 20.54
C ARG A 203 -0.29 -2.85 20.82
N HIS A 204 -0.69 -2.88 22.09
CA HIS A 204 -2.11 -3.04 22.46
C HIS A 204 -2.97 -1.86 21.99
N ARG A 205 -2.49 -0.63 22.11
CA ARG A 205 -3.22 0.55 21.63
C ARG A 205 -3.38 0.52 20.12
N ASN A 206 -2.31 0.13 19.40
CA ASN A 206 -2.38 -0.01 17.94
C ASN A 206 -3.42 -1.07 17.53
N LEU A 207 -3.44 -2.23 18.18
CA LEU A 207 -4.39 -3.30 17.92
C LEU A 207 -5.84 -2.84 18.14
N VAL A 208 -6.13 -2.17 19.27
CA VAL A 208 -7.46 -1.66 19.60
C VAL A 208 -7.92 -0.63 18.57
N ILE A 209 -7.03 0.30 18.17
CA ILE A 209 -7.34 1.29 17.15
C ILE A 209 -7.67 0.58 15.83
N SER A 210 -6.84 -0.37 15.38
CA SER A 210 -7.07 -1.08 14.12
C SER A 210 -8.37 -1.89 14.13
N ALA A 211 -8.66 -2.59 15.23
CA ALA A 211 -9.93 -3.34 15.38
C ALA A 211 -11.16 -2.42 15.36
N THR A 212 -11.10 -1.31 16.10
CA THR A 212 -12.19 -0.32 16.12
C THR A 212 -12.41 0.30 14.74
N MET A 213 -11.32 0.65 14.04
CA MET A 213 -11.41 1.25 12.71
C MET A 213 -11.91 0.25 11.67
N LEU A 214 -11.62 -1.04 11.80
CA LEU A 214 -12.22 -2.07 10.96
C LEU A 214 -13.75 -2.11 11.14
N GLY A 215 -14.24 -2.06 12.38
CA GLY A 215 -15.68 -1.95 12.66
C GLY A 215 -16.31 -0.68 12.06
N VAL A 216 -15.64 0.45 12.19
CA VAL A 216 -16.06 1.73 11.58
C VAL A 216 -16.10 1.61 10.06
N GLN A 217 -15.11 0.96 9.43
CA GLN A 217 -15.07 0.75 8.00
C GLN A 217 -16.27 -0.06 7.50
N VAL A 218 -16.61 -1.16 8.18
CA VAL A 218 -17.82 -1.97 7.86
C VAL A 218 -19.06 -1.10 7.95
N ALA A 219 -19.24 -0.39 9.07
CA ALA A 219 -20.42 0.44 9.30
C ALA A 219 -20.54 1.57 8.26
N LEU A 220 -19.46 2.27 7.96
CA LEU A 220 -19.45 3.33 6.94
C LEU A 220 -19.69 2.77 5.54
N SER A 221 -19.10 1.61 5.20
CA SER A 221 -19.32 0.97 3.89
C SER A 221 -20.79 0.64 3.69
N LEU A 222 -21.43 0.04 4.68
CA LEU A 222 -22.88 -0.24 4.65
C LEU A 222 -23.70 1.06 4.59
N ALA A 223 -23.37 2.06 5.41
CA ALA A 223 -24.09 3.33 5.47
C ALA A 223 -24.02 4.08 4.13
N PHE A 224 -22.85 4.18 3.51
CA PHE A 224 -22.73 4.86 2.22
C PHE A 224 -23.40 4.11 1.08
N VAL A 225 -23.22 2.79 1.00
CA VAL A 225 -23.87 1.98 -0.05
C VAL A 225 -25.38 2.01 0.08
N LEU A 226 -25.93 1.80 1.28
CA LEU A 226 -27.37 1.82 1.50
C LEU A 226 -27.94 3.25 1.39
N GLY A 227 -27.22 4.27 1.85
CA GLY A 227 -27.61 5.67 1.69
C GLY A 227 -27.69 6.09 0.23
N MET A 228 -26.69 5.75 -0.60
CA MET A 228 -26.71 6.01 -2.04
C MET A 228 -27.84 5.24 -2.73
N ARG A 229 -28.12 4.02 -2.28
CA ARG A 229 -29.26 3.23 -2.77
C ARG A 229 -30.60 3.90 -2.46
N ALA A 230 -30.76 4.38 -1.23
CA ALA A 230 -31.97 5.09 -0.81
C ALA A 230 -32.14 6.43 -1.54
N ALA A 231 -31.05 7.08 -1.91
CA ALA A 231 -31.04 8.33 -2.70
C ALA A 231 -31.26 8.10 -4.21
N GLY A 232 -31.41 6.84 -4.68
CA GLY A 232 -31.72 6.54 -6.09
C GLY A 232 -30.52 6.63 -7.04
N PHE A 233 -29.29 6.61 -6.54
CA PHE A 233 -28.10 6.59 -7.39
C PHE A 233 -27.97 5.31 -8.22
N GLY A 234 -27.28 5.38 -9.36
CA GLY A 234 -27.02 4.22 -10.22
C GLY A 234 -26.16 3.15 -9.52
N LEU A 235 -26.22 1.89 -10.02
CA LEU A 235 -25.51 0.76 -9.40
C LEU A 235 -23.98 0.98 -9.26
N THR A 236 -23.36 1.60 -10.23
CA THR A 236 -21.92 1.92 -10.21
C THR A 236 -21.56 2.99 -9.19
N GLU A 237 -22.46 3.95 -8.99
CA GLU A 237 -22.29 5.01 -7.99
C GLU A 237 -22.52 4.46 -6.58
N GLN A 238 -23.54 3.61 -6.40
CA GLN A 238 -23.77 2.89 -5.14
C GLN A 238 -22.52 2.06 -4.75
N ALA A 239 -21.92 1.36 -5.72
CA ALA A 239 -20.70 0.59 -5.48
C ALA A 239 -19.50 1.47 -5.10
N ALA A 240 -19.45 2.74 -5.54
CA ALA A 240 -18.43 3.70 -5.14
C ALA A 240 -18.55 4.14 -3.66
N GLY A 241 -19.65 3.83 -2.98
CA GLY A 241 -19.82 4.06 -1.56
C GLY A 241 -18.81 3.30 -0.69
N ALA A 242 -18.45 2.07 -1.05
CA ALA A 242 -17.47 1.28 -0.31
C ALA A 242 -16.04 1.89 -0.34
N PRO A 243 -15.46 2.28 -1.48
CA PRO A 243 -14.17 2.96 -1.52
C PRO A 243 -14.18 4.36 -0.87
N VAL A 244 -15.30 5.07 -0.88
CA VAL A 244 -15.45 6.32 -0.10
C VAL A 244 -15.34 6.03 1.39
N ALA A 245 -16.04 5.00 1.88
CA ALA A 245 -15.93 4.56 3.27
C ALA A 245 -14.51 4.17 3.65
N LEU A 246 -13.83 3.42 2.80
CA LEU A 246 -12.42 3.05 2.99
C LEU A 246 -11.53 4.30 3.09
N MET A 247 -11.67 5.25 2.16
CA MET A 247 -10.90 6.50 2.16
C MET A 247 -11.10 7.29 3.46
N VAL A 248 -12.35 7.46 3.90
CA VAL A 248 -12.67 8.15 5.15
C VAL A 248 -12.09 7.42 6.36
N THR A 249 -12.23 6.11 6.41
CA THR A 249 -11.72 5.29 7.52
C THR A 249 -10.19 5.34 7.60
N LEU A 250 -9.50 5.24 6.47
CA LEU A 250 -8.03 5.31 6.43
C LEU A 250 -7.52 6.71 6.81
N LEU A 251 -8.23 7.75 6.42
CA LEU A 251 -7.94 9.12 6.87
C LEU A 251 -8.09 9.25 8.39
N LEU A 252 -9.21 8.78 8.95
CA LEU A 252 -9.46 8.79 10.40
C LEU A 252 -8.39 7.96 11.15
N THR A 253 -8.09 6.76 10.66
CA THR A 253 -7.05 5.89 11.22
C THR A 253 -5.70 6.61 11.26
N SER A 254 -5.32 7.26 10.16
CA SER A 254 -4.07 8.03 10.05
C SER A 254 -4.01 9.17 11.04
N VAL A 255 -5.09 9.93 11.18
CA VAL A 255 -5.18 11.03 12.15
C VAL A 255 -5.08 10.52 13.59
N ILE A 256 -5.79 9.44 13.92
CA ILE A 256 -5.79 8.87 15.28
C ILE A 256 -4.40 8.30 15.60
N LYS A 257 -3.81 7.47 14.73
CA LYS A 257 -2.48 6.89 14.97
C LYS A 257 -1.40 7.97 15.08
N ALA A 258 -1.42 8.99 14.22
CA ALA A 258 -0.49 10.11 14.30
C ALA A 258 -0.66 10.94 15.59
N ARG A 259 -1.90 11.15 16.07
CA ARG A 259 -2.15 11.83 17.34
C ARG A 259 -1.65 11.04 18.54
N VAL A 260 -1.89 9.72 18.57
CA VAL A 260 -1.41 8.84 19.63
C VAL A 260 0.11 8.84 19.66
N LEU A 261 0.75 8.67 18.50
CA LEU A 261 2.20 8.69 18.39
C LEU A 261 2.79 10.06 18.82
N ARG A 262 2.17 11.17 18.38
CA ARG A 262 2.55 12.53 18.81
C ARG A 262 2.48 12.67 20.33
N GLY A 263 1.42 12.15 20.96
CA GLY A 263 1.28 12.20 22.43
C GLY A 263 2.38 11.43 23.16
N MET A 264 2.84 10.32 22.59
CA MET A 264 3.92 9.50 23.17
C MET A 264 5.32 10.11 22.95
N LEU A 265 5.55 10.73 21.80
CA LEU A 265 6.86 11.31 21.45
C LEU A 265 7.02 12.76 21.94
N GLY A 266 5.94 13.43 22.32
CA GLY A 266 5.93 14.85 22.66
C GLY A 266 6.27 15.81 21.52
N ARG A 267 6.31 15.29 20.26
CA ARG A 267 6.69 16.04 19.06
C ARG A 267 5.74 15.76 17.90
N SER A 268 5.62 16.71 16.98
CA SER A 268 4.77 16.54 15.79
C SER A 268 5.36 15.53 14.82
N VAL A 269 4.52 14.60 14.35
CA VAL A 269 4.84 13.60 13.32
C VAL A 269 4.13 13.89 12.00
N SER A 270 3.49 15.07 11.84
CA SER A 270 2.77 15.44 10.63
C SER A 270 3.73 15.58 9.44
N PRO A 271 3.53 14.84 8.35
CA PRO A 271 4.36 14.93 7.14
C PRO A 271 3.89 16.03 6.19
N LEU A 272 2.73 16.65 6.46
CA LEU A 272 2.12 17.63 5.55
C LEU A 272 2.99 18.89 5.47
N ARG A 273 3.46 19.17 4.26
CA ARG A 273 4.13 20.42 3.89
C ARG A 273 3.25 21.17 2.90
N TRP A 274 3.03 22.44 3.11
CA TRP A 274 2.17 23.29 2.25
C TRP A 274 2.53 23.21 0.75
N PRO A 275 3.83 23.17 0.35
CA PRO A 275 4.21 23.01 -1.04
C PRO A 275 3.68 21.73 -1.71
N LEU A 276 3.36 20.66 -0.94
CA LEU A 276 2.76 19.45 -1.47
C LEU A 276 1.36 19.72 -2.06
N ALA A 277 0.57 20.55 -1.36
CA ALA A 277 -0.75 20.93 -1.84
C ALA A 277 -0.66 21.76 -3.12
N TRP A 278 0.25 22.74 -3.18
CA TRP A 278 0.47 23.54 -4.38
C TRP A 278 0.95 22.70 -5.56
N ALA A 279 1.85 21.75 -5.32
CA ALA A 279 2.30 20.80 -6.36
C ALA A 279 1.14 19.97 -6.90
N ALA A 280 0.25 19.48 -6.00
CA ALA A 280 -0.93 18.74 -6.40
C ALA A 280 -1.91 19.59 -7.22
N VAL A 281 -2.15 20.83 -6.83
CA VAL A 281 -3.01 21.75 -7.57
C VAL A 281 -2.44 22.07 -8.95
N ALA A 282 -1.15 22.44 -9.03
CA ALA A 282 -0.51 22.76 -10.30
C ALA A 282 -0.52 21.56 -11.27
N ALA A 283 -0.13 20.40 -10.80
CA ALA A 283 -0.17 19.16 -11.59
C ALA A 283 -1.60 18.78 -11.97
N GLY A 284 -2.56 18.98 -11.06
CA GLY A 284 -3.98 18.76 -11.31
C GLY A 284 -4.54 19.64 -12.42
N LEU A 285 -4.18 20.92 -12.46
CA LEU A 285 -4.58 21.85 -13.51
C LEU A 285 -4.00 21.45 -14.86
N VAL A 286 -2.71 21.09 -14.92
CA VAL A 286 -2.07 20.61 -16.14
C VAL A 286 -2.76 19.33 -16.63
N GLY A 287 -2.95 18.36 -15.76
CA GLY A 287 -3.62 17.11 -16.13
C GLY A 287 -5.07 17.33 -16.58
N ALA A 288 -5.82 18.20 -15.89
CA ALA A 288 -7.19 18.55 -16.24
C ALA A 288 -7.28 19.17 -17.64
N ALA A 289 -6.30 19.97 -18.04
CA ALA A 289 -6.27 20.54 -19.40
C ALA A 289 -6.26 19.44 -20.48
N PHE A 290 -5.56 18.32 -20.25
CA PHE A 290 -5.58 17.18 -21.17
C PHE A 290 -6.91 16.42 -21.17
N THR A 291 -7.68 16.47 -20.09
CA THR A 291 -9.01 15.82 -20.05
C THR A 291 -10.08 16.58 -20.82
N LEU A 292 -9.83 17.85 -21.18
CA LEU A 292 -10.72 18.64 -22.04
C LEU A 292 -10.64 18.21 -23.51
N LEU A 293 -9.65 17.41 -23.89
CA LEU A 293 -9.55 16.86 -25.25
C LEU A 293 -10.70 15.89 -25.54
N PRO A 294 -11.21 15.88 -26.79
CA PRO A 294 -12.27 14.97 -27.19
C PRO A 294 -11.93 13.49 -26.93
N PRO A 295 -12.94 12.61 -26.76
CA PRO A 295 -12.73 11.20 -26.44
C PRO A 295 -11.84 10.42 -27.42
N GLY A 296 -11.72 10.87 -28.67
CA GLY A 296 -10.82 10.29 -29.68
C GLY A 296 -9.33 10.43 -29.35
N TYR A 297 -8.95 11.36 -28.46
CA TYR A 297 -7.56 11.62 -28.09
C TYR A 297 -7.14 10.95 -26.79
N ARG A 298 -7.80 9.83 -26.37
CA ARG A 298 -7.44 9.08 -25.17
C ARG A 298 -5.96 8.66 -25.14
N ALA A 299 -5.40 8.27 -26.28
CA ALA A 299 -3.98 7.94 -26.40
C ALA A 299 -3.08 9.13 -26.03
N VAL A 300 -3.44 10.36 -26.43
CA VAL A 300 -2.70 11.58 -26.08
C VAL A 300 -2.83 11.88 -24.58
N GLN A 301 -4.01 11.70 -23.99
CA GLN A 301 -4.21 11.85 -22.54
C GLN A 301 -3.30 10.91 -21.75
N LEU A 302 -3.14 9.66 -22.19
CA LEU A 302 -2.29 8.68 -21.51
C LEU A 302 -0.78 8.91 -21.81
N ALA A 303 -0.41 9.08 -23.08
CA ALA A 303 0.99 9.13 -23.49
C ALA A 303 1.68 10.48 -23.19
N ILE A 304 0.93 11.58 -23.18
CA ILE A 304 1.46 12.93 -22.94
C ILE A 304 0.92 13.51 -21.65
N GLY A 305 -0.37 13.39 -21.38
CA GLY A 305 -1.02 13.99 -20.22
C GLY A 305 -0.49 13.41 -18.90
N ILE A 306 -0.28 12.09 -18.80
CA ILE A 306 0.27 11.46 -17.60
C ILE A 306 1.73 11.91 -17.34
N PRO A 307 2.68 11.81 -18.31
CA PRO A 307 4.04 12.31 -18.09
C PRO A 307 4.10 13.81 -17.81
N ALA A 308 3.29 14.63 -18.46
CA ALA A 308 3.25 16.07 -18.21
C ALA A 308 2.78 16.39 -16.78
N THR A 309 1.73 15.72 -16.30
CA THR A 309 1.26 15.83 -14.91
C THR A 309 2.35 15.42 -13.93
N ALA A 310 3.02 14.30 -14.18
CA ALA A 310 4.12 13.83 -13.34
C ALA A 310 5.30 14.81 -13.35
N ALA A 311 5.70 15.31 -14.52
CA ALA A 311 6.83 16.24 -14.65
C ALA A 311 6.59 17.53 -13.88
N VAL A 312 5.40 18.14 -14.00
CA VAL A 312 5.05 19.35 -13.25
C VAL A 312 5.02 19.09 -11.75
N TYR A 313 4.41 17.97 -11.33
CA TYR A 313 4.37 17.59 -9.93
C TYR A 313 5.77 17.40 -9.34
N LEU A 314 6.61 16.58 -9.98
CA LEU A 314 7.97 16.28 -9.52
C LEU A 314 8.85 17.52 -9.52
N TRP A 315 8.72 18.40 -10.51
CA TRP A 315 9.43 19.68 -10.56
C TRP A 315 9.06 20.58 -9.39
N MET A 316 7.74 20.71 -9.09
CA MET A 316 7.26 21.49 -7.95
C MET A 316 7.74 20.93 -6.60
N ILE A 317 7.69 19.60 -6.44
CA ILE A 317 8.20 18.94 -5.22
C ILE A 317 9.69 19.20 -5.06
N TRP A 318 10.47 18.99 -6.12
CA TRP A 318 11.93 19.21 -6.10
C TRP A 318 12.29 20.66 -5.75
N ARG A 319 11.56 21.61 -6.34
CA ARG A 319 11.87 23.03 -6.19
C ARG A 319 11.43 23.63 -4.85
N TYR A 320 10.28 23.20 -4.33
CA TYR A 320 9.61 23.89 -3.22
C TYR A 320 9.36 23.01 -1.98
N ALA A 321 9.24 21.69 -2.12
CA ALA A 321 8.88 20.81 -1.01
C ALA A 321 10.11 20.13 -0.38
N PHE A 322 11.17 19.89 -1.15
CA PHE A 322 12.40 19.28 -0.63
C PHE A 322 13.21 20.28 0.19
N GLY A 323 13.47 19.91 1.45
CA GLY A 323 14.41 20.62 2.32
C GLY A 323 15.88 20.29 1.97
N PRO A 324 16.85 20.99 2.59
CA PRO A 324 18.27 20.68 2.40
C PRO A 324 18.63 19.24 2.84
N GLU A 325 17.97 18.72 3.86
CA GLU A 325 18.15 17.34 4.35
C GLU A 325 17.68 16.30 3.29
N ASP A 326 16.57 16.59 2.60
CA ASP A 326 16.04 15.71 1.55
C ASP A 326 16.96 15.71 0.32
N ARG A 327 17.49 16.88 -0.08
CA ARG A 327 18.40 17.02 -1.23
C ARG A 327 19.75 16.37 -0.97
N ALA A 328 20.22 16.39 0.26
CA ALA A 328 21.50 15.77 0.64
C ALA A 328 21.51 14.25 0.37
N LEU A 329 20.35 13.58 0.43
CA LEU A 329 20.24 12.14 0.12
C LEU A 329 20.50 11.84 -1.37
N PHE A 330 20.23 12.79 -2.26
CA PHE A 330 20.49 12.63 -3.71
C PHE A 330 21.89 13.11 -4.13
N THR A 331 22.52 14.00 -3.35
CA THR A 331 23.84 14.55 -3.67
C THR A 331 24.99 13.80 -3.02
N LYS A 332 24.74 13.11 -1.92
CA LYS A 332 25.70 12.22 -1.25
C LYS A 332 25.24 10.78 -1.41
N MET A 333 25.62 10.12 -2.51
CA MET A 333 25.98 8.71 -2.37
C MET A 333 27.19 8.67 -1.43
N PRO A 334 27.13 8.03 -0.25
CA PRO A 334 28.36 7.75 0.48
C PRO A 334 29.22 6.93 -0.48
N LYS A 335 30.39 7.46 -0.88
CA LYS A 335 31.48 6.58 -1.27
C LYS A 335 31.52 5.53 -0.16
N ALA A 336 31.39 4.24 -0.54
CA ALA A 336 31.62 3.16 0.38
C ALA A 336 32.93 3.47 1.08
N GLU A 337 32.85 3.92 2.33
CA GLU A 337 34.00 4.04 3.20
C GLU A 337 34.49 2.61 3.29
N GLU A 338 35.62 2.33 2.64
CA GLU A 338 36.32 1.06 2.79
C GLU A 338 36.34 0.81 4.29
N ALA A 339 35.53 -0.14 4.74
CA ALA A 339 35.60 -0.65 6.08
C ALA A 339 37.01 -1.20 6.22
N THR A 340 37.90 -0.39 6.77
CA THR A 340 39.19 -0.85 7.27
C THR A 340 38.87 -1.90 8.30
N LEU A 341 38.89 -3.16 7.86
CA LEU A 341 38.91 -4.31 8.74
C LEU A 341 39.99 -4.04 9.80
N PRO A 342 39.68 -4.16 11.09
CA PRO A 342 40.71 -4.08 12.09
C PRO A 342 41.78 -5.10 11.72
N LYS A 343 43.02 -4.64 11.50
CA LYS A 343 44.16 -5.54 11.33
C LYS A 343 44.18 -6.46 12.56
N GLU A 344 43.93 -7.74 12.32
CA GLU A 344 44.15 -8.77 13.31
C GLU A 344 45.57 -8.60 13.87
N GLY A 345 45.61 -8.12 15.12
CA GLY A 345 46.83 -8.11 15.89
C GLY A 345 47.23 -9.57 16.08
N GLY A 346 48.34 -9.98 15.49
CA GLY A 346 48.91 -11.28 15.65
C GLY A 346 49.08 -11.64 17.14
N VAL A 347 48.39 -12.69 17.54
CA VAL A 347 48.72 -13.41 18.77
C VAL A 347 49.82 -14.38 18.42
N THR A 348 51.06 -14.02 18.76
CA THR A 348 52.14 -14.96 18.85
C THR A 348 52.00 -15.70 20.17
N ILE A 349 51.80 -17.03 20.08
CA ILE A 349 51.93 -18.14 21.05
C ILE A 349 51.00 -18.10 22.25
#